data_acdc377dbd31687a838110a63ad0d67b
#
_entry.id   acdc377dbd31687a838110a63ad0d67b
#
_cell.length_a   1.000
_cell.length_b   1.000
_cell.length_c   1.000
_cell.angle_alpha   90.00
_cell.angle_beta   90.00
_cell.angle_gamma   90.00
#
_symmetry.space_group_name_H-M   'P 1'
#
loop_
_entity.id
_entity.type
_entity.pdbx_description
1 polymer ?
#
loop_
_entity_poly.entity_id
_entity_poly.type
_entity_poly.pdbx_seq_one_letter_code
_entity_poly.pdbx_strand_id
1 'polypeptide(L)'
;MRQPAHDPVQRLNEHHADDLLALARTLGGHPDAASARAEHVGPTGVDLVVDSPHGRSTTHIDFVEPAAGNSELRLAFRALAAVARATTARGERNAP
;
A
#
# COMPACT_ATOMS: atom_id res chain seq x y z
N MET A 1 14.26 25.18 6.19
CA MET A 1 14.32 24.38 5.74
C MET A 1 13.31 23.95 4.97
N ARG A 2 13.33 23.42 4.19
CA ARG A 2 12.42 23.17 3.47
C ARG A 2 12.01 21.88 3.50
N GLN A 3 11.07 21.58 3.45
CA GLN A 3 10.75 20.38 3.46
C GLN A 3 10.38 19.89 2.20
N PRO A 4 10.68 18.77 1.88
CA PRO A 4 10.41 18.25 0.61
C PRO A 4 8.94 18.16 0.43
N ALA A 5 8.44 18.89 -0.46
CA ALA A 5 7.04 18.91 -0.71
C ALA A 5 6.53 17.62 -1.28
N HIS A 6 7.44 16.75 -1.71
CA HIS A 6 7.02 15.56 -2.43
C HIS A 6 7.54 14.30 -1.81
N ASP A 7 7.45 14.17 -0.51
CA ASP A 7 7.79 12.92 0.13
C ASP A 7 6.68 11.91 -0.17
N PRO A 8 6.94 10.91 -1.02
CA PRO A 8 5.90 9.96 -1.38
C PRO A 8 5.40 9.14 -0.19
N VAL A 9 6.27 8.85 0.78
CA VAL A 9 5.86 8.10 1.96
C VAL A 9 4.85 8.90 2.76
N GLN A 10 5.14 10.18 2.98
CA GLN A 10 4.24 11.02 3.75
C GLN A 10 2.91 11.19 3.03
N ARG A 11 2.94 11.38 1.73
CA ARG A 11 1.71 11.55 0.97
C ARG A 11 0.84 10.32 1.03
N LEU A 12 1.44 9.15 0.92
CA LEU A 12 0.68 7.92 1.01
C LEU A 12 0.02 7.78 2.37
N ASN A 13 0.75 8.09 3.43
CA ASN A 13 0.20 7.96 4.77
C ASN A 13 -0.90 8.97 5.05
N GLU A 14 -0.81 10.16 4.47
CA GLU A 14 -1.80 11.19 4.71
C GLU A 14 -3.06 11.04 3.86
N HIS A 15 -2.90 10.57 2.63
CA HIS A 15 -4.00 10.60 1.68
C HIS A 15 -4.47 9.22 1.21
N HIS A 16 -3.71 8.18 1.49
CA HIS A 16 -4.01 6.85 0.99
C HIS A 16 -3.97 5.79 2.07
N ALA A 17 -4.26 6.18 3.30
CA ALA A 17 -4.19 5.24 4.42
C ALA A 17 -5.12 4.05 4.22
N ASP A 18 -6.31 4.29 3.69
CA ASP A 18 -7.26 3.20 3.43
C ASP A 18 -6.76 2.26 2.36
N ASP A 19 -6.10 2.81 1.35
CA ASP A 19 -5.54 1.99 0.27
C ASP A 19 -4.38 1.15 0.81
N LEU A 20 -3.56 1.72 1.68
CA LEU A 20 -2.46 0.97 2.28
C LEU A 20 -2.98 -0.19 3.11
N LEU A 21 -4.05 0.03 3.86
CA LEU A 21 -4.65 -1.04 4.64
C LEU A 21 -5.22 -2.12 3.73
N ALA A 22 -5.88 -1.73 2.66
CA ALA A 22 -6.40 -2.69 1.70
C ALA A 22 -5.27 -3.51 1.07
N LEU A 23 -4.15 -2.87 0.76
CA LEU A 23 -2.99 -3.58 0.23
C LEU A 23 -2.45 -4.58 1.24
N ALA A 24 -2.35 -4.19 2.50
CA ALA A 24 -1.84 -5.08 3.53
C ALA A 24 -2.74 -6.31 3.67
N ARG A 25 -4.05 -6.11 3.60
CA ARG A 25 -5.01 -7.20 3.78
C ARG A 25 -5.11 -8.13 2.61
N THR A 26 -4.75 -7.66 1.41
CA THR A 26 -4.87 -8.47 0.21
C THR A 26 -3.51 -8.93 -0.27
N LEU A 27 -2.75 -8.04 -0.91
CA LEU A 27 -1.48 -8.43 -1.51
C LEU A 27 -0.38 -8.65 -0.47
N GLY A 28 -0.51 -8.02 0.68
CA GLY A 28 0.48 -8.16 1.73
C GLY A 28 0.35 -9.39 2.59
N GLY A 29 -0.75 -10.13 2.45
CA GLY A 29 -0.92 -11.36 3.21
C GLY A 29 -1.30 -11.19 4.67
N HIS A 30 -1.88 -10.06 5.04
CA HIS A 30 -2.27 -9.77 6.42
C HIS A 30 -3.76 -9.46 6.49
N PRO A 31 -4.63 -10.46 6.30
CA PRO A 31 -6.07 -10.20 6.26
C PRO A 31 -6.64 -9.63 7.54
N ASP A 32 -5.96 -9.83 8.67
CA ASP A 32 -6.40 -9.32 9.95
C ASP A 32 -5.73 -7.99 10.33
N ALA A 33 -5.08 -7.32 9.39
CA ALA A 33 -4.44 -6.05 9.66
C ALA A 33 -5.44 -5.02 10.18
N ALA A 34 -5.07 -4.36 11.26
CA ALA A 34 -5.88 -3.28 11.82
C ALA A 34 -5.47 -1.93 11.22
N SER A 35 -4.21 -1.78 10.89
CA SER A 35 -3.72 -0.56 10.25
C SER A 35 -2.46 -0.87 9.45
N ALA A 36 -2.15 -0.01 8.51
CA ALA A 36 -0.95 -0.13 7.71
C ALA A 36 -0.48 1.26 7.32
N ARG A 37 0.83 1.44 7.27
CA ARG A 37 1.37 2.69 6.78
C ARG A 37 2.65 2.42 6.01
N ALA A 38 2.94 3.30 5.07
CA ALA A 38 4.13 3.19 4.26
C ALA A 38 5.35 3.60 5.07
N GLU A 39 6.42 2.83 4.96
CA GLU A 39 7.68 3.15 5.59
C GLU A 39 8.71 3.55 4.56
N HIS A 40 8.65 2.96 3.38
CA HIS A 40 9.60 3.25 2.33
C HIS A 40 8.94 3.00 0.98
N VAL A 41 9.22 3.86 0.02
CA VAL A 41 8.73 3.70 -1.34
C VAL A 41 9.94 3.76 -2.27
N GLY A 42 10.09 2.73 -3.08
CA GLY A 42 11.17 2.66 -4.05
C GLY A 42 10.62 2.47 -5.46
N PRO A 43 11.52 2.33 -6.44
CA PRO A 43 11.07 2.20 -7.83
C PRO A 43 10.32 0.91 -8.11
N THR A 44 10.51 -0.12 -7.30
CA THR A 44 9.87 -1.41 -7.56
C THR A 44 8.69 -1.72 -6.67
N GLY A 45 8.49 -0.97 -5.59
CA GLY A 45 7.40 -1.28 -4.69
C GLY A 45 7.39 -0.43 -3.46
N VAL A 46 6.59 -0.83 -2.48
CA VAL A 46 6.41 -0.08 -1.25
C VAL A 46 6.55 -1.03 -0.07
N ASP A 47 7.22 -0.56 0.98
CA ASP A 47 7.35 -1.30 2.23
C ASP A 47 6.33 -0.75 3.21
N LEU A 48 5.55 -1.64 3.79
CA LEU A 48 4.50 -1.28 4.73
C LEU A 48 4.81 -1.81 6.11
N VAL A 49 4.47 -1.02 7.13
CA VAL A 49 4.42 -1.49 8.50
C VAL A 49 2.96 -1.80 8.80
N VAL A 50 2.68 -3.01 9.22
CA VAL A 50 1.32 -3.51 9.41
C VAL A 50 1.12 -3.82 10.88
N ASP A 51 0.08 -3.29 11.48
CA ASP A 51 -0.30 -3.63 12.86
C ASP A 51 -1.51 -4.53 12.83
N SER A 52 -1.45 -5.60 13.57
CA SER A 52 -2.55 -6.55 13.68
C SER A 52 -2.66 -7.00 15.13
N PRO A 53 -3.73 -7.74 15.48
CA PRO A 53 -3.85 -8.26 16.84
C PRO A 53 -2.69 -9.15 17.25
N HIS A 54 -1.97 -9.71 16.29
CA HIS A 54 -0.84 -10.59 16.57
C HIS A 54 0.49 -9.85 16.68
N GLY A 55 0.50 -8.55 16.46
CA GLY A 55 1.70 -7.75 16.57
C GLY A 55 1.97 -6.93 15.34
N ARG A 56 3.18 -6.37 15.27
CA ARG A 56 3.59 -5.52 14.17
C ARG A 56 4.50 -6.29 13.23
N SER A 57 4.28 -6.11 11.94
CA SER A 57 5.08 -6.76 10.91
C SER A 57 5.40 -5.78 9.81
N THR A 58 6.38 -6.12 8.98
CA THR A 58 6.64 -5.34 7.77
C THR A 58 6.42 -6.25 6.57
N THR A 59 5.98 -5.66 5.48
CA THR A 59 5.78 -6.41 4.26
C THR A 59 6.12 -5.52 3.07
N HIS A 60 6.62 -6.15 2.02
CA HIS A 60 6.97 -5.44 0.79
C HIS A 60 5.98 -5.83 -0.28
N ILE A 61 5.46 -4.84 -1.00
CA ILE A 61 4.51 -5.09 -2.08
C ILE A 61 5.10 -4.51 -3.36
N ASP A 62 5.30 -5.37 -4.35
CA ASP A 62 5.86 -4.94 -5.63
C ASP A 62 4.81 -4.21 -6.44
N PHE A 63 5.23 -3.18 -7.15
CA PHE A 63 4.37 -2.54 -8.13
C PHE A 63 4.13 -3.50 -9.29
N VAL A 64 2.99 -3.32 -9.95
CA VAL A 64 2.70 -4.08 -11.16
C VAL A 64 3.77 -3.81 -12.22
N GLU A 65 4.19 -2.54 -12.32
CA GLU A 65 5.29 -2.15 -13.19
C GLU A 65 6.20 -1.23 -12.43
N PRO A 66 7.53 -1.33 -12.61
CA PRO A 66 8.43 -0.44 -11.90
C PRO A 66 8.18 1.02 -12.25
N ALA A 67 8.46 1.89 -11.31
CA ALA A 67 8.28 3.33 -11.48
C ALA A 67 9.64 3.99 -11.65
N ALA A 68 9.77 4.84 -12.64
CA ALA A 68 11.05 5.49 -12.92
C ALA A 68 11.18 6.86 -12.24
N GLY A 69 10.09 7.44 -11.79
CA GLY A 69 10.12 8.74 -11.16
C GLY A 69 8.88 9.01 -10.35
N ASN A 70 8.79 10.20 -9.76
CA ASN A 70 7.70 10.51 -8.86
C ASN A 70 6.32 10.47 -9.53
N SER A 71 6.24 10.90 -10.77
CA SER A 71 4.97 10.82 -11.49
C SER A 71 4.54 9.40 -11.67
N GLU A 72 5.49 8.53 -11.98
CA GLU A 72 5.19 7.13 -12.20
C GLU A 72 4.92 6.39 -10.91
N LEU A 73 5.50 6.84 -9.80
CA LEU A 73 5.17 6.27 -8.50
C LEU A 73 3.69 6.41 -8.22
N ARG A 74 3.14 7.57 -8.57
CA ARG A 74 1.72 7.82 -8.35
C ARG A 74 0.87 6.84 -9.15
N LEU A 75 1.24 6.66 -10.41
CA LEU A 75 0.51 5.73 -11.27
C LEU A 75 0.68 4.29 -10.81
N ALA A 76 1.88 3.93 -10.41
CA ALA A 76 2.16 2.58 -9.95
C ALA A 76 1.35 2.27 -8.69
N PHE A 77 1.27 3.23 -7.77
CA PHE A 77 0.49 3.02 -6.56
C PHE A 77 -0.99 2.91 -6.86
N ARG A 78 -1.50 3.71 -7.80
CA ARG A 78 -2.89 3.61 -8.20
C ARG A 78 -3.21 2.25 -8.77
N ALA A 79 -2.30 1.69 -9.56
CA ALA A 79 -2.50 0.36 -10.12
C ALA A 79 -2.57 -0.68 -9.01
N LEU A 80 -1.71 -0.58 -8.00
CA LEU A 80 -1.78 -1.49 -6.88
C LEU A 80 -3.09 -1.35 -6.11
N ALA A 81 -3.51 -0.13 -5.87
CA ALA A 81 -4.75 0.10 -5.14
C ALA A 81 -5.94 -0.48 -5.90
N ALA A 82 -5.92 -0.38 -7.22
CA ALA A 82 -6.99 -0.95 -8.04
C ALA A 82 -7.01 -2.48 -7.92
N VAL A 83 -5.83 -3.11 -7.91
CA VAL A 83 -5.75 -4.56 -7.75
C VAL A 83 -6.28 -4.97 -6.38
N ALA A 84 -5.93 -4.22 -5.34
CA ALA A 84 -6.38 -4.52 -4.00
C ALA A 84 -7.90 -4.43 -3.89
N ARG A 85 -8.49 -3.40 -4.49
CA ARG A 85 -9.94 -3.25 -4.47
C ARG A 85 -10.64 -4.36 -5.23
N ALA A 86 -10.09 -4.75 -6.36
CA ALA A 86 -10.66 -5.84 -7.15
C ALA A 86 -10.58 -7.15 -6.39
N THR A 87 -9.49 -7.38 -5.67
CA THR A 87 -9.32 -8.58 -4.89
C THR A 87 -10.33 -8.60 -3.73
N THR A 88 -10.50 -7.47 -3.06
CA THR A 88 -11.45 -7.37 -1.97
C THR A 88 -12.88 -7.60 -2.47
N ALA A 89 -13.23 -6.97 -3.58
CA ALA A 89 -14.56 -7.11 -4.14
C ALA A 89 -14.86 -8.55 -4.51
N ARG A 90 -13.87 -9.24 -5.10
CA ARG A 90 -14.05 -10.63 -5.43
C ARG A 90 -14.22 -11.50 -4.20
N GLY A 91 -13.45 -11.21 -3.18
CA GLY A 91 -13.57 -11.95 -1.92
C GLY A 91 -14.94 -11.77 -1.29
N GLU A 92 -15.44 -10.55 -1.31
CA GLU A 92 -16.76 -10.28 -0.76
C GLU A 92 -17.84 -10.95 -1.58
N ARG A 93 -17.67 -10.94 -2.90
CA ARG A 93 -18.67 -11.55 -3.75
C ARG A 93 -18.74 -13.06 -3.55
N ASN A 94 -17.63 -13.65 -3.24
CA ASN A 94 -17.58 -15.09 -3.02
C ASN A 94 -17.92 -15.51 -1.62
N ALA A 95 -18.14 -14.54 -0.73
CA ALA A 95 -18.50 -14.90 0.64
C ALA A 95 -19.88 -15.54 0.65
N PRO A 96 -20.05 -16.57 1.43
CA PRO A 96 -21.34 -17.26 1.53
C PRO A 96 -22.41 -16.41 2.13
#